data_789fcbeecc2a40485f4bfb6b131b088b
#
_entry.id   789fcbeecc2a40485f4bfb6b131b088b
#
_cell.length_a   1.000
_cell.length_b   1.000
_cell.length_c   1.000
_cell.angle_alpha   90.00
_cell.angle_beta   90.00
_cell.angle_gamma   90.00
#
_symmetry.space_group_name_H-M   'P 1'
#
loop_
_entity.id
_entity.type
_entity.pdbx_description
1 polymer ?
#
loop_
_entity_poly.entity_id
_entity_poly.type
_entity_poly.pdbx_seq_one_letter_code
_entity_poly.pdbx_strand_id
1 'polypeptide(L)'
;MSRSPLVDGNAHARTAPRRPRHLRGRWLGAALLAAPALAVPASIPTTAPMLVTASVVRGCIVSGAPQQTANVPFGRIDFGTHPAVGAASITALAGGGGLQARIECTPGTQASISANAGLHAQGTQRRLSNNAGQFIPYALALAGAATAPLPPNTVVDLPLGATATALPIVGTASLPGSGLAAGLYTDTVQVTLTW
;
A
#
# COMPACT_ATOMS: atom_id res chain seq x y z
N MET A 1 26.18 10.44 34.17
CA MET A 1 26.82 9.30 34.89
C MET A 1 26.18 8.03 34.41
N SER A 2 26.97 7.11 33.97
CA SER A 2 26.77 5.69 33.64
C SER A 2 27.08 5.33 32.20
N ARG A 3 28.08 4.73 32.08
CA ARG A 3 29.10 3.99 31.38
C ARG A 3 28.53 2.94 30.42
N SER A 4 29.01 2.99 29.18
CA SER A 4 28.96 1.89 28.19
C SER A 4 30.01 0.81 28.55
N PRO A 5 29.81 -0.46 28.23
CA PRO A 5 30.90 -1.40 28.10
C PRO A 5 31.26 -1.66 26.62
N LEU A 6 32.58 -1.63 26.42
CA LEU A 6 33.31 -2.10 25.24
C LEU A 6 33.18 -3.63 25.12
N VAL A 7 33.05 -4.12 23.89
CA VAL A 7 33.22 -5.54 23.56
C VAL A 7 34.50 -5.71 22.74
N ASP A 8 35.34 -6.61 23.32
CA ASP A 8 36.69 -6.97 22.91
C ASP A 8 36.76 -7.61 21.50
N GLY A 9 37.87 -7.27 20.84
CA GLY A 9 38.28 -7.87 19.59
C GLY A 9 38.88 -9.26 19.78
N ASN A 10 38.50 -10.19 18.93
CA ASN A 10 39.09 -11.52 18.85
C ASN A 10 40.16 -11.56 17.74
N ALA A 11 41.43 -11.59 18.15
CA ALA A 11 42.57 -11.69 17.27
C ALA A 11 42.78 -13.15 16.88
N HIS A 12 42.58 -13.48 15.60
CA HIS A 12 43.02 -14.77 15.07
C HIS A 12 44.51 -14.77 14.78
N ALA A 13 45.24 -15.53 15.59
CA ALA A 13 46.65 -15.83 15.44
C ALA A 13 46.92 -16.61 14.13
N ARG A 14 47.79 -16.07 13.33
CA ARG A 14 48.35 -16.76 12.14
C ARG A 14 49.43 -17.73 12.58
N THR A 15 49.21 -19.01 12.36
CA THR A 15 50.20 -20.05 12.55
C THR A 15 51.04 -20.19 11.27
N ALA A 16 52.31 -19.93 11.35
CA ALA A 16 53.27 -20.11 10.24
C ALA A 16 53.66 -21.60 10.07
N PRO A 17 53.84 -22.09 8.85
CA PRO A 17 54.30 -23.46 8.62
C PRO A 17 55.80 -23.59 8.78
N ARG A 18 56.22 -24.58 9.60
CA ARG A 18 57.59 -24.98 9.80
C ARG A 18 58.13 -25.67 8.54
N ARG A 19 59.30 -25.25 8.11
CA ARG A 19 60.10 -25.91 7.03
C ARG A 19 60.74 -27.21 7.54
N PRO A 20 60.68 -28.31 6.85
CA PRO A 20 61.48 -29.50 7.15
C PRO A 20 62.91 -29.37 6.60
N ARG A 21 63.87 -29.86 7.40
CA ARG A 21 65.29 -29.92 7.14
C ARG A 21 65.61 -30.96 6.08
N HIS A 22 66.53 -30.59 5.15
CA HIS A 22 67.12 -31.45 4.16
C HIS A 22 67.95 -32.61 4.77
N LEU A 23 67.59 -33.84 4.50
CA LEU A 23 68.51 -34.99 4.60
C LEU A 23 69.02 -35.32 3.21
N ARG A 24 70.34 -35.23 3.02
CA ARG A 24 71.07 -35.72 1.84
C ARG A 24 71.11 -37.22 1.95
N GLY A 25 70.54 -37.95 0.98
CA GLY A 25 70.71 -39.39 0.79
C GLY A 25 70.99 -39.66 -0.66
N ARG A 26 72.05 -40.42 -0.89
CA ARG A 26 72.74 -40.70 -2.12
C ARG A 26 72.00 -41.74 -2.94
N TRP A 27 71.95 -41.53 -4.27
CA TRP A 27 72.08 -42.41 -5.39
C TRP A 27 71.47 -43.82 -5.39
N LEU A 28 70.61 -44.04 -6.37
CA LEU A 28 70.73 -45.19 -7.30
C LEU A 28 69.73 -44.91 -8.46
N GLY A 29 70.27 -44.95 -9.69
CA GLY A 29 69.50 -44.68 -10.89
C GLY A 29 68.54 -45.84 -11.19
N ALA A 30 67.29 -45.47 -11.42
CA ALA A 30 66.34 -46.32 -12.11
C ALA A 30 65.72 -45.44 -13.22
N ALA A 31 66.03 -45.83 -14.46
CA ALA A 31 65.43 -45.27 -15.65
C ALA A 31 63.92 -45.60 -15.63
N LEU A 32 63.07 -44.67 -15.21
CA LEU A 32 61.63 -44.77 -15.37
C LEU A 32 61.28 -44.31 -16.78
N LEU A 33 60.82 -45.27 -17.59
CA LEU A 33 60.05 -44.97 -18.82
C LEU A 33 58.89 -44.07 -18.52
N ALA A 34 59.02 -42.81 -18.89
CA ALA A 34 57.90 -41.85 -18.77
C ALA A 34 56.84 -42.22 -19.83
N ALA A 35 55.78 -42.89 -19.39
CA ALA A 35 54.60 -43.05 -20.21
C ALA A 35 53.90 -41.65 -20.33
N PRO A 36 53.54 -41.23 -21.55
CA PRO A 36 52.82 -40.00 -21.73
C PRO A 36 51.41 -40.12 -21.01
N ALA A 37 51.19 -39.39 -19.94
CA ALA A 37 49.90 -39.30 -19.35
C ALA A 37 48.98 -38.55 -20.35
N LEU A 38 48.06 -39.29 -20.95
CA LEU A 38 46.98 -38.70 -21.72
C LEU A 38 46.15 -37.84 -20.76
N ALA A 39 46.34 -36.52 -20.83
CA ALA A 39 45.52 -35.57 -20.10
C ALA A 39 44.09 -35.65 -20.65
N VAL A 40 43.20 -36.27 -19.90
CA VAL A 40 41.76 -36.23 -20.19
C VAL A 40 41.31 -34.79 -19.98
N PRO A 41 40.75 -34.11 -21.00
CA PRO A 41 40.21 -32.77 -20.80
C PRO A 41 39.08 -32.83 -19.75
N ALA A 42 39.26 -32.17 -18.62
CA ALA A 42 38.20 -32.00 -17.64
C ALA A 42 37.08 -31.18 -18.29
N SER A 43 35.93 -31.80 -18.48
CA SER A 43 34.75 -31.08 -18.95
C SER A 43 34.35 -30.07 -17.89
N ILE A 44 34.49 -28.79 -18.21
CA ILE A 44 34.01 -27.72 -17.33
C ILE A 44 32.48 -27.77 -17.37
N PRO A 45 31.78 -27.90 -16.24
CA PRO A 45 30.34 -27.87 -16.24
C PRO A 45 29.87 -26.51 -16.78
N THR A 46 29.08 -26.53 -17.84
CA THR A 46 28.52 -25.33 -18.46
C THR A 46 27.27 -24.81 -17.72
N THR A 47 26.81 -25.53 -16.69
CA THR A 47 25.64 -25.18 -15.88
C THR A 47 26.09 -24.80 -14.49
N ALA A 48 25.66 -23.63 -14.04
CA ALA A 48 25.84 -23.16 -12.67
C ALA A 48 24.47 -22.84 -12.07
N PRO A 49 24.21 -23.15 -10.78
CA PRO A 49 22.99 -22.76 -10.12
C PRO A 49 22.97 -21.24 -9.95
N MET A 50 21.83 -20.63 -10.28
CA MET A 50 21.55 -19.24 -10.00
C MET A 50 20.42 -19.18 -8.98
N LEU A 51 20.65 -18.53 -7.83
CA LEU A 51 19.63 -18.29 -6.84
C LEU A 51 18.78 -17.09 -7.30
N VAL A 52 17.48 -17.33 -7.47
CA VAL A 52 16.49 -16.28 -7.74
C VAL A 52 15.56 -16.19 -6.53
N THR A 53 15.45 -15.00 -5.94
CA THR A 53 14.61 -14.76 -4.77
C THR A 53 13.66 -13.61 -5.05
N ALA A 54 12.44 -13.69 -4.50
CA ALA A 54 11.48 -12.60 -4.43
C ALA A 54 10.87 -12.56 -3.03
N SER A 55 10.59 -11.36 -2.54
CA SER A 55 9.84 -11.15 -1.30
C SER A 55 8.50 -10.54 -1.65
N VAL A 56 7.42 -11.14 -1.16
CA VAL A 56 6.05 -10.64 -1.31
C VAL A 56 5.56 -10.18 0.05
N VAL A 57 5.13 -8.92 0.12
CA VAL A 57 4.56 -8.31 1.33
C VAL A 57 3.06 -8.12 1.16
N ARG A 58 2.35 -8.06 2.29
CA ARG A 58 0.92 -7.73 2.28
C ARG A 58 0.73 -6.27 1.90
N GLY A 59 -0.33 -5.97 1.15
CA GLY A 59 -0.64 -4.62 0.74
C GLY A 59 -1.96 -4.54 -0.02
N CYS A 60 -2.35 -3.32 -0.32
CA CYS A 60 -3.51 -3.00 -1.15
C CYS A 60 -3.10 -2.13 -2.33
N ILE A 61 -3.82 -2.28 -3.43
CA ILE A 61 -3.70 -1.41 -4.60
C ILE A 61 -5.05 -0.80 -4.94
N VAL A 62 -5.03 0.44 -5.42
CA VAL A 62 -6.22 1.07 -6.00
C VAL A 62 -6.17 0.90 -7.51
N SER A 63 -7.20 0.30 -8.08
CA SER A 63 -7.29 0.05 -9.52
C SER A 63 -7.21 1.36 -10.31
N GLY A 64 -6.38 1.39 -11.34
CA GLY A 64 -6.11 2.57 -12.14
C GLY A 64 -4.96 3.45 -11.63
N ALA A 65 -4.48 3.23 -10.40
CA ALA A 65 -3.36 3.98 -9.81
C ALA A 65 -2.48 3.09 -8.90
N PRO A 66 -1.94 1.95 -9.41
CA PRO A 66 -1.28 0.95 -8.56
C PRO A 66 0.03 1.42 -7.91
N GLN A 67 0.65 2.48 -8.44
CA GLN A 67 1.88 3.07 -7.92
C GLN A 67 1.64 4.40 -7.18
N GLN A 68 0.40 4.88 -7.14
CA GLN A 68 0.08 6.17 -6.56
C GLN A 68 -0.38 6.01 -5.13
N THR A 69 0.30 6.68 -4.19
CA THR A 69 0.01 6.66 -2.75
C THR A 69 -0.75 7.90 -2.27
N ALA A 70 -0.89 8.92 -3.11
CA ALA A 70 -1.59 10.16 -2.79
C ALA A 70 -2.32 10.71 -4.03
N ASN A 71 -3.33 11.54 -3.79
CA ASN A 71 -4.14 12.19 -4.83
C ASN A 71 -4.82 11.21 -5.81
N VAL A 72 -5.11 10.00 -5.35
CA VAL A 72 -5.91 9.04 -6.11
C VAL A 72 -7.37 9.52 -6.08
N PRO A 73 -8.04 9.69 -7.22
CA PRO A 73 -9.45 10.05 -7.24
C PRO A 73 -10.30 8.87 -6.76
N PHE A 74 -10.96 9.00 -5.62
CA PHE A 74 -11.85 7.96 -5.08
C PHE A 74 -13.26 7.98 -5.69
N GLY A 75 -13.51 8.87 -6.63
CA GLY A 75 -14.79 9.02 -7.30
C GLY A 75 -15.53 10.29 -6.91
N ARG A 76 -16.76 10.37 -7.37
CA ARG A 76 -17.66 11.50 -7.15
C ARG A 76 -18.98 10.98 -6.62
N ILE A 77 -19.57 11.70 -5.66
CA ILE A 77 -20.95 11.51 -5.25
C ILE A 77 -21.76 12.61 -5.93
N ASP A 78 -22.71 12.24 -6.76
CA ASP A 78 -23.58 13.16 -7.46
C ASP A 78 -25.01 12.99 -6.92
N PHE A 79 -25.48 14.00 -6.23
CA PHE A 79 -26.83 14.02 -5.68
C PHE A 79 -27.88 14.39 -6.72
N GLY A 80 -27.48 14.74 -7.95
CA GLY A 80 -28.37 15.10 -9.03
C GLY A 80 -28.89 16.54 -8.95
N THR A 81 -29.96 16.81 -9.70
CA THR A 81 -30.60 18.14 -9.76
C THR A 81 -31.96 18.10 -9.07
N HIS A 82 -32.15 19.02 -8.14
CA HIS A 82 -33.35 19.10 -7.31
C HIS A 82 -33.88 20.53 -7.26
N PRO A 83 -35.18 20.71 -7.13
CA PRO A 83 -35.75 22.07 -6.93
C PRO A 83 -35.30 22.66 -5.59
N ALA A 84 -35.06 23.97 -5.56
CA ALA A 84 -34.65 24.69 -4.35
C ALA A 84 -35.78 24.76 -3.30
N VAL A 85 -36.97 24.39 -3.68
CA VAL A 85 -38.17 24.34 -2.81
C VAL A 85 -38.56 22.88 -2.56
N GLY A 86 -38.89 22.56 -1.33
CA GLY A 86 -39.22 21.20 -0.93
C GLY A 86 -38.08 20.52 -0.15
N ALA A 87 -38.41 20.11 1.08
CA ALA A 87 -37.49 19.36 1.91
C ALA A 87 -37.32 17.93 1.35
N ALA A 88 -36.10 17.46 1.26
CA ALA A 88 -35.81 16.10 0.78
C ALA A 88 -34.51 15.57 1.40
N SER A 89 -34.46 14.26 1.60
CA SER A 89 -33.22 13.52 1.89
C SER A 89 -32.85 12.71 0.66
N ILE A 90 -31.66 12.97 0.11
CA ILE A 90 -31.20 12.39 -1.15
C ILE A 90 -29.97 11.58 -0.89
N THR A 91 -30.00 10.31 -1.31
CA THR A 91 -28.88 9.38 -1.15
C THR A 91 -28.29 9.05 -2.50
N ALA A 92 -26.94 9.07 -2.57
CA ALA A 92 -26.19 8.73 -3.78
C ALA A 92 -24.91 7.94 -3.40
N LEU A 93 -24.55 7.01 -4.29
CA LEU A 93 -23.31 6.24 -4.15
C LEU A 93 -22.13 6.98 -4.79
N ALA A 94 -20.95 6.82 -4.22
CA ALA A 94 -19.72 7.22 -4.88
C ALA A 94 -19.54 6.40 -6.17
N GLY A 95 -19.18 7.09 -7.26
CA GLY A 95 -18.97 6.43 -8.56
C GLY A 95 -19.85 6.92 -9.68
N GLY A 96 -20.65 7.96 -9.46
CA GLY A 96 -21.37 8.66 -10.53
C GLY A 96 -20.41 9.15 -11.62
N GLY A 97 -20.62 8.73 -12.88
CA GLY A 97 -19.76 9.10 -14.01
C GLY A 97 -18.65 8.10 -14.35
N GLY A 98 -18.67 6.86 -13.82
CA GLY A 98 -17.76 5.78 -14.25
C GLY A 98 -16.39 5.74 -13.55
N LEU A 99 -16.10 6.64 -12.62
CA LEU A 99 -14.84 6.71 -11.88
C LEU A 99 -15.03 6.22 -10.43
N GLN A 100 -15.38 4.95 -10.26
CA GLN A 100 -15.41 4.36 -8.93
C GLN A 100 -14.06 3.74 -8.60
N ALA A 101 -13.42 4.20 -7.54
CA ALA A 101 -12.20 3.58 -7.06
C ALA A 101 -12.50 2.13 -6.62
N ARG A 102 -11.70 1.20 -7.09
CA ARG A 102 -11.74 -0.21 -6.67
C ARG A 102 -10.44 -0.51 -5.94
N ILE A 103 -10.56 -1.24 -4.85
CA ILE A 103 -9.43 -1.64 -4.03
C ILE A 103 -9.31 -3.16 -4.08
N GLU A 104 -8.10 -3.62 -4.25
CA GLU A 104 -7.73 -5.03 -4.18
C GLU A 104 -6.60 -5.20 -3.17
N CYS A 105 -6.78 -6.09 -2.21
CA CYS A 105 -5.82 -6.33 -1.15
C CYS A 105 -5.34 -7.78 -1.15
N THR A 106 -4.13 -8.00 -0.66
CA THR A 106 -3.64 -9.34 -0.34
C THR A 106 -4.60 -9.99 0.66
N PRO A 107 -5.00 -11.27 0.47
CA PRO A 107 -5.89 -11.98 1.39
C PRO A 107 -5.43 -11.88 2.85
N GLY A 108 -6.36 -11.56 3.75
CA GLY A 108 -6.10 -11.40 5.17
C GLY A 108 -5.47 -10.05 5.56
N THR A 109 -5.41 -9.09 4.64
CA THR A 109 -5.05 -7.70 4.97
C THR A 109 -6.26 -7.01 5.62
N GLN A 110 -6.04 -6.43 6.79
CA GLN A 110 -6.99 -5.54 7.44
C GLN A 110 -6.83 -4.15 6.83
N ALA A 111 -7.93 -3.51 6.48
CA ALA A 111 -7.91 -2.16 5.97
C ALA A 111 -8.93 -1.29 6.72
N SER A 112 -8.62 -0.01 6.84
CA SER A 112 -9.49 0.97 7.45
C SER A 112 -9.58 2.22 6.58
N ILE A 113 -10.66 2.95 6.74
CA ILE A 113 -10.95 4.17 6.00
C ILE A 113 -11.29 5.30 6.97
N SER A 114 -10.84 6.50 6.66
CA SER A 114 -11.30 7.72 7.30
C SER A 114 -11.55 8.79 6.25
N ALA A 115 -12.42 9.72 6.55
CA ALA A 115 -12.73 10.85 5.69
C ALA A 115 -12.75 12.13 6.51
N ASN A 116 -12.14 13.22 6.02
CA ASN A 116 -12.15 14.48 6.71
C ASN A 116 -13.56 15.13 6.71
N ALA A 117 -13.66 16.30 7.31
CA ALA A 117 -14.94 17.03 7.40
C ALA A 117 -15.36 17.73 6.10
N GLY A 118 -14.48 17.77 5.06
CA GLY A 118 -14.69 18.54 3.83
C GLY A 118 -14.21 19.99 3.97
N LEU A 119 -14.21 20.70 2.85
CA LEU A 119 -13.75 22.09 2.78
C LEU A 119 -14.74 23.08 3.41
N HIS A 120 -16.03 22.76 3.42
CA HIS A 120 -17.09 23.67 3.85
C HIS A 120 -17.77 23.21 5.14
N ALA A 121 -17.07 22.42 5.97
CA ALA A 121 -17.62 21.91 7.22
C ALA A 121 -17.93 23.01 8.24
N GLN A 122 -18.92 22.74 9.10
CA GLN A 122 -19.16 23.49 10.33
C GLN A 122 -19.07 22.53 11.52
N GLY A 123 -17.97 22.62 12.25
CA GLY A 123 -17.67 21.61 13.27
C GLY A 123 -17.54 20.23 12.65
N THR A 124 -18.35 19.29 13.08
CA THR A 124 -18.42 17.93 12.53
C THR A 124 -19.46 17.75 11.43
N GLN A 125 -20.22 18.80 11.07
CA GLN A 125 -21.22 18.73 10.01
C GLN A 125 -20.59 19.02 8.65
N ARG A 126 -20.58 18.05 7.74
CA ARG A 126 -20.22 18.26 6.33
C ARG A 126 -21.29 19.03 5.59
N ARG A 127 -20.89 19.93 4.70
CA ARG A 127 -21.82 20.76 3.94
C ARG A 127 -21.30 20.98 2.51
N LEU A 128 -22.19 20.87 1.54
CA LEU A 128 -21.98 21.41 0.22
C LEU A 128 -22.16 22.94 0.26
N SER A 129 -21.40 23.67 -0.54
CA SER A 129 -21.46 25.15 -0.62
C SER A 129 -21.67 25.58 -2.06
N ASN A 130 -22.44 26.66 -2.25
CA ASN A 130 -22.52 27.39 -3.52
C ASN A 130 -21.51 28.54 -3.63
N ASN A 131 -20.60 28.68 -2.65
CA ASN A 131 -19.67 29.80 -2.52
C ASN A 131 -20.32 31.22 -2.42
N ALA A 132 -21.63 31.27 -2.20
CA ALA A 132 -22.40 32.49 -1.97
C ALA A 132 -23.07 32.51 -0.57
N GLY A 133 -22.50 31.76 0.37
CA GLY A 133 -22.93 31.72 1.77
C GLY A 133 -24.07 30.76 2.05
N GLN A 134 -24.49 29.93 1.10
CA GLN A 134 -25.53 28.93 1.30
C GLN A 134 -24.96 27.52 1.31
N PHE A 135 -25.58 26.67 2.14
CA PHE A 135 -25.05 25.35 2.44
C PHE A 135 -26.14 24.28 2.46
N ILE A 136 -25.78 23.08 2.03
CA ILE A 136 -26.59 21.87 2.13
C ILE A 136 -25.85 20.88 3.01
N PRO A 137 -26.36 20.51 4.20
CA PRO A 137 -25.70 19.50 5.03
C PRO A 137 -25.78 18.12 4.40
N TYR A 138 -24.71 17.34 4.58
CA TYR A 138 -24.68 15.94 4.15
C TYR A 138 -23.90 15.07 5.13
N ALA A 139 -24.12 13.77 5.04
CA ALA A 139 -23.39 12.73 5.78
C ALA A 139 -22.81 11.70 4.80
N LEU A 140 -21.75 11.03 5.25
CA LEU A 140 -21.16 9.89 4.55
C LEU A 140 -21.31 8.63 5.39
N ALA A 141 -21.45 7.50 4.70
CA ALA A 141 -21.49 6.18 5.31
C ALA A 141 -20.85 5.15 4.37
N LEU A 142 -20.49 4.00 4.90
CA LEU A 142 -20.10 2.82 4.14
C LEU A 142 -21.34 1.98 3.88
N ALA A 143 -21.64 1.69 2.61
CA ALA A 143 -22.69 0.75 2.26
C ALA A 143 -22.14 -0.68 2.39
N GLY A 144 -22.93 -1.61 2.93
CA GLY A 144 -22.55 -3.00 3.11
C GLY A 144 -23.74 -3.83 3.58
N ALA A 145 -23.50 -4.95 4.23
CA ALA A 145 -24.55 -5.75 4.87
C ALA A 145 -25.31 -4.94 5.93
N ALA A 146 -24.62 -3.97 6.57
CA ALA A 146 -25.22 -2.90 7.36
C ALA A 146 -24.54 -1.60 6.95
N THR A 147 -25.29 -0.49 6.86
CA THR A 147 -24.74 0.83 6.59
C THR A 147 -24.03 1.35 7.85
N ALA A 148 -22.71 1.54 7.76
CA ALA A 148 -21.89 2.06 8.85
C ALA A 148 -21.63 3.55 8.65
N PRO A 149 -21.96 4.43 9.60
CA PRO A 149 -21.62 5.85 9.52
C PRO A 149 -20.12 6.07 9.34
N LEU A 150 -19.75 7.06 8.53
CA LEU A 150 -18.37 7.52 8.35
C LEU A 150 -18.26 8.97 8.87
N PRO A 151 -18.18 9.16 10.20
CA PRO A 151 -18.07 10.50 10.78
C PRO A 151 -16.76 11.18 10.36
N PRO A 152 -16.68 12.51 10.37
CA PRO A 152 -15.43 13.21 10.06
C PRO A 152 -14.28 12.79 10.96
N ASN A 153 -13.13 12.54 10.33
CA ASN A 153 -11.87 12.20 11.00
C ASN A 153 -11.92 10.93 11.89
N THR A 154 -12.93 10.08 11.71
CA THR A 154 -13.08 8.82 12.42
C THR A 154 -12.60 7.68 11.54
N VAL A 155 -11.81 6.78 12.11
CA VAL A 155 -11.35 5.57 11.44
C VAL A 155 -12.44 4.51 11.55
N VAL A 156 -12.81 3.91 10.43
CA VAL A 156 -13.79 2.84 10.33
C VAL A 156 -13.16 1.66 9.59
N ASP A 157 -13.38 0.45 10.10
CA ASP A 157 -12.88 -0.77 9.46
C ASP A 157 -13.57 -0.98 8.11
N LEU A 158 -12.77 -1.30 7.10
CA LEU A 158 -13.24 -1.55 5.74
C LEU A 158 -13.15 -3.06 5.47
N PRO A 159 -14.28 -3.77 5.37
CA PRO A 159 -14.28 -5.18 5.05
C PRO A 159 -13.94 -5.38 3.57
N LEU A 160 -12.66 -5.61 3.28
CA LEU A 160 -12.17 -5.88 1.92
C LEU A 160 -12.00 -7.39 1.70
N GLY A 161 -12.43 -7.84 0.52
CA GLY A 161 -12.17 -9.19 0.04
C GLY A 161 -10.85 -9.32 -0.73
N ALA A 162 -10.54 -10.55 -1.13
CA ALA A 162 -9.38 -10.86 -2.00
C ALA A 162 -9.59 -10.46 -3.46
N THR A 163 -10.75 -9.91 -3.81
CA THR A 163 -11.08 -9.46 -5.17
C THR A 163 -11.25 -7.94 -5.17
N ALA A 164 -10.91 -7.32 -6.31
CA ALA A 164 -11.07 -5.88 -6.48
C ALA A 164 -12.51 -5.44 -6.18
N THR A 165 -12.69 -4.71 -5.09
CA THR A 165 -14.00 -4.27 -4.59
C THR A 165 -14.12 -2.76 -4.75
N ALA A 166 -15.26 -2.30 -5.24
CA ALA A 166 -15.56 -0.87 -5.28
C ALA A 166 -15.68 -0.33 -3.86
N LEU A 167 -15.16 0.89 -3.63
CA LEU A 167 -15.33 1.56 -2.35
C LEU A 167 -16.82 1.86 -2.12
N PRO A 168 -17.43 1.28 -1.10
CA PRO A 168 -18.87 1.38 -0.90
C PRO A 168 -19.24 2.66 -0.12
N ILE A 169 -18.79 3.82 -0.58
CA ILE A 169 -19.12 5.09 0.07
C ILE A 169 -20.47 5.58 -0.45
N VAL A 170 -21.38 5.90 0.47
CA VAL A 170 -22.68 6.50 0.19
C VAL A 170 -22.77 7.84 0.87
N GLY A 171 -23.31 8.84 0.16
CA GLY A 171 -23.64 10.15 0.70
C GLY A 171 -25.14 10.32 0.86
N THR A 172 -25.55 11.03 1.90
CA THR A 172 -26.95 11.48 2.09
C THR A 172 -26.96 12.98 2.31
N ALA A 173 -27.54 13.70 1.38
CA ALA A 173 -27.71 15.16 1.46
C ALA A 173 -29.13 15.49 1.95
N SER A 174 -29.25 16.52 2.81
CA SER A 174 -30.53 16.97 3.37
C SER A 174 -30.87 18.35 2.83
N LEU A 175 -31.87 18.45 1.96
CA LEU A 175 -32.36 19.70 1.45
C LEU A 175 -33.34 20.34 2.49
N PRO A 176 -33.16 21.60 2.87
CA PRO A 176 -33.98 22.25 3.93
C PRO A 176 -35.39 22.62 3.46
N GLY A 177 -35.65 22.59 2.14
CA GLY A 177 -36.98 22.89 1.59
C GLY A 177 -37.25 24.34 1.31
N SER A 178 -36.42 25.26 1.79
CA SER A 178 -36.49 26.69 1.53
C SER A 178 -35.16 27.38 1.80
N GLY A 179 -34.97 28.59 1.32
CA GLY A 179 -33.79 29.41 1.61
C GLY A 179 -32.55 29.08 0.77
N LEU A 180 -32.65 28.15 -0.16
CA LEU A 180 -31.57 27.87 -1.10
C LEU A 180 -31.74 28.66 -2.39
N ALA A 181 -30.68 29.28 -2.89
CA ALA A 181 -30.65 29.80 -4.24
C ALA A 181 -30.37 28.67 -5.23
N ALA A 182 -30.88 28.80 -6.45
CA ALA A 182 -30.49 27.92 -7.54
C ALA A 182 -29.01 28.07 -7.85
N GLY A 183 -28.32 26.95 -8.06
CA GLY A 183 -26.90 26.95 -8.34
C GLY A 183 -26.26 25.58 -8.10
N LEU A 184 -24.97 25.50 -8.37
CA LEU A 184 -24.18 24.31 -8.10
C LEU A 184 -23.64 24.36 -6.66
N TYR A 185 -23.88 23.30 -5.89
CA TYR A 185 -23.38 23.11 -4.53
C TYR A 185 -22.35 22.01 -4.53
N THR A 186 -21.14 22.29 -4.06
CA THR A 186 -20.02 21.34 -4.07
C THR A 186 -19.30 21.32 -2.74
N ASP A 187 -18.62 20.22 -2.47
CA ASP A 187 -17.62 20.08 -1.41
C ASP A 187 -16.53 19.12 -1.86
N THR A 188 -15.38 19.16 -1.19
CA THR A 188 -14.27 18.23 -1.42
C THR A 188 -13.88 17.58 -0.11
N VAL A 189 -13.93 16.25 -0.09
CA VAL A 189 -13.57 15.43 1.07
C VAL A 189 -12.29 14.67 0.74
N GLN A 190 -11.34 14.73 1.65
CA GLN A 190 -10.15 13.88 1.59
C GLN A 190 -10.45 12.54 2.30
N VAL A 191 -10.23 11.46 1.59
CA VAL A 191 -10.38 10.10 2.09
C VAL A 191 -9.00 9.49 2.27
N THR A 192 -8.77 8.84 3.40
CA THR A 192 -7.53 8.13 3.71
C THR A 192 -7.84 6.65 3.92
N LEU A 193 -7.08 5.81 3.25
CA LEU A 193 -7.06 4.36 3.43
C LEU A 193 -5.78 3.96 4.14
N THR A 194 -5.89 3.02 5.06
CA THR A 194 -4.76 2.46 5.81
C THR A 194 -4.89 0.93 5.85
N TRP A 195 -3.77 0.22 5.67
CA TRP A 195 -3.66 -1.24 5.72
C TRP A 195 -2.35 -1.70 6.35
#